data_83433a750f140437ed2254ff30946271
#
_entry.id   83433a750f140437ed2254ff30946271
#
_cell.length_a   1.000
_cell.length_b   1.000
_cell.length_c   1.000
_cell.angle_alpha   90.00
_cell.angle_beta   90.00
_cell.angle_gamma   90.00
#
_symmetry.space_group_name_H-M   'P 1'
#
loop_
_entity.id
_entity.type
_entity.pdbx_description
1 polymer ?
#
loop_
_entity_poly.entity_id
_entity_poly.type
_entity_poly.pdbx_seq_one_letter_code
_entity_poly.pdbx_strand_id
1 'polypeptide(L)'
;MGRRYRILLVSSSGGVLLDLLALRPWWERHDPVWVAVRAPDTEVALAGQRVHWQPELSTRTRLRVVPATWRALRLLRRERPDVVVSAGTGVAVGVFLAARLLRVPSLWLETFNMTGPAGAAARLCSRLAAAVLVQRPALLASRPRAVLIGELY
;
A
#
# COMPACT_ATOMS: atom_id res chain seq x y z
N MET A 1 1.46 27.22 -3.62
CA MET A 1 2.21 25.93 -3.68
C MET A 1 1.67 25.02 -2.58
N GLY A 2 1.13 23.85 -2.95
CA GLY A 2 0.65 22.88 -1.99
C GLY A 2 1.79 22.23 -1.19
N ARG A 3 1.53 21.84 0.05
CA ARG A 3 2.50 21.10 0.88
C ARG A 3 2.88 19.78 0.19
N ARG A 4 4.17 19.51 0.03
CA ARG A 4 4.67 18.20 -0.41
C ARG A 4 4.68 17.24 0.77
N TYR A 5 4.05 16.10 0.59
CA TYR A 5 4.01 15.02 1.57
C TYR A 5 4.98 13.92 1.18
N ARG A 6 5.58 13.25 2.16
CA ARG A 6 6.31 12.02 1.90
C ARG A 6 5.32 10.85 1.91
N ILE A 7 5.21 10.18 0.77
CA ILE A 7 4.26 9.09 0.56
C ILE A 7 5.03 7.79 0.45
N LEU A 8 4.70 6.82 1.31
CA LEU A 8 5.23 5.47 1.22
C LEU A 8 4.26 4.59 0.43
N LEU A 9 4.63 4.21 -0.77
CA LEU A 9 3.86 3.33 -1.65
C LEU A 9 4.34 1.89 -1.50
N VAL A 10 3.42 0.98 -1.14
CA VAL A 10 3.74 -0.43 -0.86
C VAL A 10 3.12 -1.31 -1.94
N SER A 11 3.96 -2.02 -2.68
CA SER A 11 3.58 -2.80 -3.84
C SER A 11 4.18 -4.20 -3.86
N SER A 12 3.45 -5.13 -4.45
CA SER A 12 4.01 -6.34 -5.05
C SER A 12 4.18 -6.16 -6.55
N SER A 13 4.44 -7.24 -7.28
CA SER A 13 4.39 -7.28 -8.75
C SER A 13 2.96 -7.36 -9.28
N GLY A 14 2.79 -7.17 -10.59
CA GLY A 14 1.52 -7.36 -11.29
C GLY A 14 0.49 -6.26 -11.06
N GLY A 15 -0.77 -6.65 -10.88
CA GLY A 15 -1.92 -5.72 -10.83
C GLY A 15 -1.82 -4.66 -9.74
N VAL A 16 -1.29 -5.01 -8.56
CA VAL A 16 -1.10 -4.05 -7.46
C VAL A 16 -0.15 -2.91 -7.85
N LEU A 17 0.92 -3.24 -8.58
CA LEU A 17 1.84 -2.24 -9.10
C LEU A 17 1.15 -1.31 -10.09
N LEU A 18 0.38 -1.87 -11.03
CA LEU A 18 -0.34 -1.10 -12.04
C LEU A 18 -1.34 -0.13 -11.41
N ASP A 19 -2.07 -0.58 -10.38
CA ASP A 19 -3.02 0.26 -9.67
C ASP A 19 -2.35 1.45 -8.96
N LEU A 20 -1.19 1.23 -8.35
CA LEU A 20 -0.42 2.32 -7.73
C LEU A 20 0.22 3.23 -8.78
N LEU A 21 0.64 2.69 -9.93
CA LEU A 21 1.14 3.50 -11.05
C LEU A 21 0.04 4.36 -11.67
N ALA A 22 -1.21 3.89 -11.69
CA ALA A 22 -2.35 4.70 -12.13
C ALA A 22 -2.57 5.95 -11.27
N LEU A 23 -2.14 5.93 -10.00
CA LEU A 23 -2.12 7.10 -9.12
C LEU A 23 -0.94 8.06 -9.37
N ARG A 24 -0.14 7.83 -10.40
CA ARG A 24 1.06 8.62 -10.71
C ARG A 24 0.83 10.12 -10.76
N PRO A 25 -0.24 10.65 -11.40
CA PRO A 25 -0.50 12.10 -11.44
C PRO A 25 -0.66 12.73 -10.06
N TRP A 26 -1.02 11.91 -9.05
CA TRP A 26 -1.15 12.36 -7.67
C TRP A 26 0.19 12.28 -6.93
N TRP A 27 0.84 11.09 -6.86
CA TRP A 27 2.02 10.92 -6.03
C TRP A 27 3.28 11.61 -6.58
N GLU A 28 3.38 11.87 -7.88
CA GLU A 28 4.49 12.66 -8.47
C GLU A 28 4.57 14.11 -7.97
N ARG A 29 3.45 14.66 -7.50
CA ARG A 29 3.43 16.00 -6.89
C ARG A 29 3.99 16.02 -5.46
N HIS A 30 4.33 14.86 -4.94
CA HIS A 30 4.79 14.64 -3.58
C HIS A 30 6.21 14.06 -3.56
N ASP A 31 6.66 13.53 -2.44
CA ASP A 31 7.94 12.83 -2.28
C ASP A 31 7.68 11.32 -2.14
N PRO A 32 7.60 10.57 -3.27
CA PRO A 32 7.28 9.15 -3.22
C PRO A 32 8.50 8.32 -2.80
N VAL A 33 8.28 7.40 -1.89
CA VAL A 33 9.20 6.34 -1.51
C VAL A 33 8.48 5.01 -1.68
N TRP A 34 9.13 4.03 -2.27
CA TRP A 34 8.53 2.73 -2.56
C TRP A 34 9.07 1.64 -1.64
N VAL A 35 8.18 0.75 -1.24
CA VAL A 35 8.48 -0.57 -0.69
C VAL A 35 7.90 -1.58 -1.67
N ALA A 36 8.74 -2.32 -2.34
CA ALA A 36 8.29 -3.21 -3.41
C ALA A 36 8.95 -4.58 -3.34
N VAL A 37 8.23 -5.59 -3.79
CA VAL A 37 8.79 -6.91 -4.04
C VAL A 37 9.65 -6.84 -5.30
N ARG A 38 10.87 -7.37 -5.23
CA ARG A 38 11.77 -7.40 -6.38
C ARG A 38 11.29 -8.42 -7.40
N ALA A 39 10.94 -7.95 -8.57
CA ALA A 39 10.54 -8.74 -9.73
C ALA A 39 10.88 -7.96 -11.01
N PRO A 40 10.98 -8.61 -12.18
CA PRO A 40 11.35 -7.92 -13.42
C PRO A 40 10.46 -6.73 -13.77
N ASP A 41 9.16 -6.85 -13.57
CA ASP A 41 8.19 -5.80 -13.84
C ASP A 41 8.35 -4.61 -12.86
N THR A 42 8.58 -4.88 -11.58
CA THR A 42 8.79 -3.83 -10.58
C THR A 42 10.13 -3.12 -10.77
N GLU A 43 11.18 -3.84 -11.13
CA GLU A 43 12.50 -3.24 -11.41
C GLU A 43 12.45 -2.27 -12.60
N VAL A 44 11.74 -2.64 -13.65
CA VAL A 44 11.57 -1.78 -14.84
C VAL A 44 10.65 -0.58 -14.51
N ALA A 45 9.50 -0.83 -13.92
CA ALA A 45 8.50 0.21 -13.68
C ALA A 45 8.94 1.26 -12.65
N LEU A 46 9.76 0.85 -11.67
CA LEU A 46 10.27 1.72 -10.61
C LEU A 46 11.70 2.20 -10.83
N ALA A 47 12.23 2.02 -12.04
CA ALA A 47 13.55 2.52 -12.40
C ALA A 47 13.65 4.04 -12.14
N GLY A 48 14.71 4.47 -11.43
CA GLY A 48 14.89 5.87 -11.04
C GLY A 48 14.07 6.33 -9.83
N GLN A 49 13.21 5.48 -9.28
CA GLN A 49 12.49 5.76 -8.05
C GLN A 49 13.31 5.34 -6.81
N ARG A 50 12.98 5.93 -5.66
CA ARG A 50 13.56 5.53 -4.37
C ARG A 50 12.81 4.30 -3.86
N VAL A 51 13.44 3.11 -3.96
CA VAL A 51 12.80 1.81 -3.68
C VAL A 51 13.56 1.07 -2.58
N HIS A 52 12.82 0.60 -1.59
CA HIS A 52 13.25 -0.40 -0.61
C HIS A 52 12.73 -1.77 -1.01
N TRP A 53 13.61 -2.60 -1.53
CA TRP A 53 13.26 -3.93 -2.00
C TRP A 53 13.00 -4.89 -0.84
N GLN A 54 11.90 -5.64 -0.93
CA GLN A 54 11.49 -6.64 0.06
C GLN A 54 11.33 -8.01 -0.60
N PRO A 55 11.59 -9.11 0.12
CA PRO A 55 11.24 -10.43 -0.35
C PRO A 55 9.72 -10.58 -0.41
N GLU A 56 9.23 -11.42 -1.32
CA GLU A 56 7.82 -11.77 -1.38
C GLU A 56 7.43 -12.51 -0.09
N LEU A 57 6.40 -12.01 0.57
CA LEU A 57 5.81 -12.65 1.75
C LEU A 57 4.60 -13.46 1.32
N SER A 58 4.78 -14.78 1.25
CA SER A 58 3.65 -15.69 1.08
C SER A 58 2.73 -15.56 2.31
N THR A 59 1.42 -15.40 2.04
CA THR A 59 0.38 -15.35 3.08
C THR A 59 0.28 -16.63 3.93
N ARG A 60 0.94 -17.70 3.49
CA ARG A 60 0.99 -19.00 4.20
C ARG A 60 1.90 -19.01 5.43
N THR A 61 2.76 -17.99 5.59
CA THR A 61 3.75 -17.98 6.68
C THR A 61 3.45 -16.84 7.67
N ARG A 62 2.44 -17.04 8.52
CA ARG A 62 2.05 -16.08 9.57
C ARG A 62 3.21 -15.68 10.49
N LEU A 63 4.17 -16.59 10.73
CA LEU A 63 5.36 -16.35 11.55
C LEU A 63 6.31 -15.29 10.98
N ARG A 64 6.23 -14.98 9.68
CA ARG A 64 7.08 -13.95 9.04
C ARG A 64 6.52 -12.53 9.18
N VAL A 65 5.30 -12.37 9.67
CA VAL A 65 4.69 -11.05 9.89
C VAL A 65 5.45 -10.26 10.95
N VAL A 66 5.88 -10.90 12.03
CA VAL A 66 6.61 -10.23 13.11
C VAL A 66 7.94 -9.63 12.64
N PRO A 67 8.86 -10.38 12.00
CA PRO A 67 10.10 -9.78 11.49
C PRO A 67 9.85 -8.79 10.34
N ALA A 68 8.81 -8.98 9.54
CA ALA A 68 8.41 -8.01 8.52
C ALA A 68 7.94 -6.69 9.14
N THR A 69 7.12 -6.75 10.18
CA THR A 69 6.66 -5.57 10.92
C THR A 69 7.83 -4.84 11.57
N TRP A 70 8.78 -5.57 12.16
CA TRP A 70 9.99 -4.97 12.75
C TRP A 70 10.84 -4.23 11.72
N ARG A 71 11.06 -4.83 10.55
CA ARG A 71 11.76 -4.16 9.44
C ARG A 71 11.00 -2.93 8.97
N ALA A 72 9.69 -3.04 8.85
CA ALA A 72 8.83 -1.92 8.49
C ALA A 72 8.87 -0.79 9.52
N LEU A 73 8.89 -1.08 10.83
CA LEU A 73 9.05 -0.08 11.89
C LEU A 73 10.35 0.71 11.74
N ARG A 74 11.47 0.03 11.48
CA ARG A 74 12.76 0.69 11.24
C ARG A 74 12.71 1.58 10.01
N LEU A 75 12.09 1.08 8.93
CA LEU A 75 11.95 1.81 7.68
C LEU A 75 11.10 3.07 7.89
N LEU A 76 9.92 2.96 8.50
CA LEU A 76 9.04 4.10 8.73
C LEU A 76 9.68 5.16 9.64
N ARG A 77 10.45 4.72 10.65
CA ARG A 77 11.20 5.66 11.51
C ARG A 77 12.30 6.40 10.76
N ARG A 78 12.94 5.75 9.79
CA ARG A 78 13.98 6.33 8.96
C ARG A 78 13.39 7.29 7.91
N GLU A 79 12.38 6.82 7.18
CA GLU A 79 11.77 7.55 6.08
C GLU A 79 10.81 8.64 6.55
N ARG A 80 10.16 8.45 7.70
CA ARG A 80 9.17 9.36 8.29
C ARG A 80 8.08 9.77 7.30
N PRO A 81 7.37 8.80 6.69
CA PRO A 81 6.32 9.13 5.75
C PRO A 81 5.15 9.82 6.44
N ASP A 82 4.52 10.74 5.73
CA ASP A 82 3.27 11.38 6.17
C ASP A 82 2.07 10.45 5.99
N VAL A 83 2.15 9.54 4.99
CA VAL A 83 1.09 8.57 4.68
C VAL A 83 1.65 7.32 4.02
N VAL A 84 1.03 6.18 4.29
CA VAL A 84 1.31 4.89 3.65
C VAL A 84 0.14 4.53 2.73
N VAL A 85 0.41 4.07 1.52
CA VAL A 85 -0.61 3.65 0.54
C VAL A 85 -0.27 2.28 -0.01
N SER A 86 -1.24 1.39 -0.06
CA SER A 86 -1.11 0.09 -0.72
C SER A 86 -2.43 -0.37 -1.34
N ALA A 87 -2.32 -1.14 -2.41
CA ALA A 87 -3.44 -1.80 -3.08
C ALA A 87 -3.47 -3.32 -2.84
N GLY A 88 -2.49 -3.88 -2.12
CA GLY A 88 -2.54 -5.33 -1.84
C GLY A 88 -1.25 -5.99 -1.39
N THR A 89 -1.43 -7.24 -1.09
CA THR A 89 -0.53 -8.35 -0.77
C THR A 89 0.07 -8.39 0.63
N GLY A 90 0.74 -9.51 0.93
CA GLY A 90 1.31 -9.81 2.25
C GLY A 90 2.37 -8.82 2.73
N VAL A 91 3.08 -8.17 1.81
CA VAL A 91 4.08 -7.13 2.16
C VAL A 91 3.42 -5.94 2.86
N ALA A 92 2.19 -5.58 2.47
CA ALA A 92 1.46 -4.48 3.07
C ALA A 92 1.11 -4.72 4.54
N VAL A 93 0.87 -5.97 4.95
CA VAL A 93 0.45 -6.29 6.33
C VAL A 93 1.47 -5.78 7.36
N GLY A 94 2.75 -6.12 7.19
CA GLY A 94 3.81 -5.67 8.09
C GLY A 94 3.95 -4.15 8.13
N VAL A 95 3.82 -3.49 6.98
CA VAL A 95 3.92 -2.04 6.87
C VAL A 95 2.72 -1.34 7.50
N PHE A 96 1.50 -1.86 7.29
CA PHE A 96 0.28 -1.30 7.89
C PHE A 96 0.26 -1.47 9.42
N LEU A 97 0.73 -2.61 9.94
CA LEU A 97 0.90 -2.81 11.38
C LEU A 97 1.92 -1.81 11.96
N ALA A 98 3.06 -1.65 11.30
CA ALA A 98 4.07 -0.69 11.71
C ALA A 98 3.55 0.76 11.66
N ALA A 99 2.85 1.12 10.60
CA ALA A 99 2.21 2.44 10.45
C ALA A 99 1.20 2.69 11.58
N ARG A 100 0.39 1.69 11.91
CA ARG A 100 -0.59 1.78 13.02
C ARG A 100 0.11 2.02 14.36
N LEU A 101 1.22 1.31 14.63
CA LEU A 101 2.01 1.47 15.85
C LEU A 101 2.67 2.85 15.94
N LEU A 102 3.13 3.41 14.83
CA LEU A 102 3.76 4.73 14.76
C LEU A 102 2.75 5.87 14.54
N ARG A 103 1.45 5.57 14.51
CA ARG A 103 0.37 6.53 14.24
C ARG A 103 0.52 7.27 12.90
N VAL A 104 1.14 6.61 11.92
CA VAL A 104 1.20 7.08 10.53
C VAL A 104 -0.10 6.64 9.84
N PRO A 105 -0.86 7.56 9.25
CA PRO A 105 -2.08 7.21 8.53
C PRO A 105 -1.75 6.32 7.34
N SER A 106 -2.58 5.29 7.10
CA SER A 106 -2.46 4.40 5.97
C SER A 106 -3.74 4.39 5.15
N LEU A 107 -3.61 4.30 3.84
CA LEU A 107 -4.71 4.24 2.88
C LEU A 107 -4.66 2.89 2.17
N TRP A 108 -5.78 2.19 2.20
CA TRP A 108 -5.95 0.94 1.48
C TRP A 108 -6.74 1.20 0.20
N LEU A 109 -6.14 0.89 -0.95
CA LEU A 109 -6.80 1.01 -2.25
C LEU A 109 -7.43 -0.34 -2.62
N GLU A 110 -8.75 -0.37 -2.77
CA GLU A 110 -9.46 -1.50 -3.37
C GLU A 110 -9.58 -1.30 -4.87
N THR A 111 -8.99 -2.22 -5.60
CA THR A 111 -8.92 -2.15 -7.05
C THR A 111 -10.20 -2.65 -7.71
N PHE A 112 -10.44 -2.21 -8.93
CA PHE A 112 -11.60 -2.62 -9.73
C PHE A 112 -11.64 -4.13 -9.95
N ASN A 113 -10.48 -4.79 -9.98
CA ASN A 113 -10.32 -6.21 -10.24
C ASN A 113 -10.60 -7.11 -9.01
N MET A 114 -10.81 -6.54 -7.82
CA MET A 114 -11.20 -7.31 -6.65
C MET A 114 -12.68 -7.67 -6.71
N THR A 115 -13.01 -8.69 -7.50
CA THR A 115 -14.39 -9.18 -7.68
C THR A 115 -14.79 -10.28 -6.68
N GLY A 116 -13.80 -10.87 -6.00
CA GLY A 116 -14.00 -11.93 -5.02
C GLY A 116 -14.00 -11.45 -3.56
N PRO A 117 -14.27 -12.35 -2.61
CA PRO A 117 -14.18 -12.04 -1.19
C PRO A 117 -12.74 -11.64 -0.84
N ALA A 118 -12.60 -10.57 -0.07
CA ALA A 118 -11.30 -10.06 0.35
C ALA A 118 -10.53 -11.13 1.14
N GLY A 119 -9.30 -11.40 0.75
CA GLY A 119 -8.39 -12.28 1.50
C GLY A 119 -8.09 -11.74 2.90
N ALA A 120 -7.52 -12.59 3.76
CA ALA A 120 -7.23 -12.23 5.16
C ALA A 120 -6.33 -10.98 5.27
N ALA A 121 -5.32 -10.85 4.41
CA ALA A 121 -4.42 -9.69 4.37
C ALA A 121 -5.17 -8.40 4.02
N ALA A 122 -6.04 -8.44 3.00
CA ALA A 122 -6.84 -7.29 2.59
C ALA A 122 -7.83 -6.86 3.67
N ARG A 123 -8.48 -7.83 4.34
CA ARG A 123 -9.38 -7.55 5.47
C ARG A 123 -8.65 -6.91 6.65
N LEU A 124 -7.45 -7.38 6.96
CA LEU A 124 -6.65 -6.81 8.04
C LEU A 124 -6.18 -5.40 7.68
N CYS A 125 -5.60 -5.20 6.50
CA CYS A 125 -5.13 -3.89 6.05
C CYS A 125 -6.26 -2.86 5.96
N SER A 126 -7.43 -3.25 5.45
CA SER A 126 -8.59 -2.35 5.40
C SER A 126 -9.10 -1.93 6.78
N ARG A 127 -8.98 -2.80 7.79
CA ARG A 127 -9.31 -2.46 9.18
C ARG A 127 -8.27 -1.55 9.84
N LEU A 128 -6.99 -1.73 9.51
CA LEU A 128 -5.89 -0.91 10.03
C LEU A 128 -5.83 0.46 9.35
N ALA A 129 -6.32 0.56 8.12
CA ALA A 129 -6.27 1.78 7.32
C ALA A 129 -7.07 2.93 7.93
N ALA A 130 -6.57 4.15 7.77
CA ALA A 130 -7.30 5.37 8.11
C ALA A 130 -8.49 5.58 7.17
N ALA A 131 -8.35 5.22 5.89
CA ALA A 131 -9.42 5.20 4.91
C ALA A 131 -9.21 4.07 3.90
N VAL A 132 -10.30 3.55 3.35
CA VAL A 132 -10.34 2.59 2.26
C VAL A 132 -10.79 3.32 1.01
N LEU A 133 -9.90 3.40 0.02
CA LEU A 133 -10.18 4.06 -1.25
C LEU A 133 -10.88 3.05 -2.17
N VAL A 134 -12.09 3.36 -2.60
CA VAL A 134 -12.90 2.47 -3.45
C VAL A 134 -13.22 3.12 -4.78
N GLN A 135 -13.23 2.33 -5.82
CA GLN A 135 -13.54 2.79 -7.19
C GLN A 135 -15.01 2.58 -7.56
N ARG A 136 -15.73 1.73 -6.82
CA ARG A 136 -17.14 1.41 -7.08
C ARG A 136 -18.04 1.97 -5.98
N PRO A 137 -19.11 2.71 -6.33
CA PRO A 137 -20.07 3.21 -5.33
C PRO A 137 -20.69 2.11 -4.46
N ALA A 138 -20.91 0.92 -5.01
CA ALA A 138 -21.46 -0.23 -4.29
C ALA A 138 -20.61 -0.67 -3.08
N LEU A 139 -19.31 -0.37 -3.07
CA LEU A 139 -18.41 -0.71 -1.98
C LEU A 139 -18.47 0.26 -0.79
N LEU A 140 -19.05 1.45 -0.97
CA LEU A 140 -19.16 2.45 0.09
C LEU A 140 -19.89 1.90 1.33
N ALA A 141 -20.98 1.16 1.11
CA ALA A 141 -21.78 0.60 2.21
C ALA A 141 -21.13 -0.61 2.89
N SER A 142 -20.24 -1.32 2.18
CA SER A 142 -19.67 -2.59 2.63
C SER A 142 -18.27 -2.48 3.26
N ARG A 143 -17.65 -1.30 3.20
CA ARG A 143 -16.29 -1.08 3.71
C ARG A 143 -16.25 -0.02 4.80
N PRO A 144 -15.52 -0.27 5.91
CA PRO A 144 -15.35 0.73 6.94
C PRO A 144 -14.52 1.91 6.39
N ARG A 145 -14.96 3.12 6.66
CA ARG A 145 -14.24 4.35 6.27
C ARG A 145 -13.95 4.44 4.76
N ALA A 146 -14.88 3.92 3.94
CA ALA A 146 -14.75 3.96 2.50
C ALA A 146 -14.86 5.38 1.95
N VAL A 147 -13.99 5.70 1.00
CA VAL A 147 -13.98 6.95 0.24
C VAL A 147 -13.98 6.60 -1.25
N LEU A 148 -14.98 7.10 -1.98
CA LEU A 148 -15.06 6.90 -3.42
C LEU A 148 -14.07 7.83 -4.13
N ILE A 149 -13.16 7.26 -4.91
CA ILE A 149 -12.16 8.00 -5.68
C ILE A 149 -12.43 7.99 -7.19
N GLY A 150 -13.45 7.25 -7.65
CA GLY A 150 -13.74 7.06 -9.07
C GLY A 150 -12.83 6.04 -9.74
N GLU A 151 -12.95 5.94 -11.04
CA GLU A 151 -12.16 5.01 -11.87
C GLU A 151 -10.73 5.54 -12.04
N LEU A 152 -9.75 4.62 -11.99
CA LEU A 152 -8.33 4.96 -12.15
C LEU A 152 -7.85 4.81 -13.61
N TYR A 153 -8.65 4.16 -14.47
CA TYR A 153 -8.32 3.89 -15.87
C TYR A 153 -9.38 4.47 -16.80
#